data_bfcd0da64df777ea8010d6f6f400d58e
#
_entry.id   bfcd0da64df777ea8010d6f6f400d58e
#
_cell.length_a   1.000
_cell.length_b   1.000
_cell.length_c   1.000
_cell.angle_alpha   90.00
_cell.angle_beta   90.00
_cell.angle_gamma   90.00
#
_symmetry.space_group_name_H-M   'P 1'
#
loop_
_entity.id
_entity.type
_entity.pdbx_description
1 polymer ?
#
loop_
_entity_poly.entity_id
_entity_poly.type
_entity_poly.pdbx_seq_one_letter_code
_entity_poly.pdbx_strand_id
1 'polypeptide(L)'
;EVSKVTKKKVDYFFNSVQTNGKTELTISGAIGESSYFYEATSAKDVREALENATGDVHIYLNSGGGDVFQGIEIYNYLKNISNNVTVEVTGTACSAASIIAMGANKLIMNTGTSLMIHEASTIAWGNKNEIKKTLGALETIDTLLVDIYSEKTNIDKSEIENYISNETWFTADEAVELGFAD
;
A
#
# COMPACT_ATOMS: atom_id res chain seq x y z
N GLU A 1 2.01 18.06 -29.94
CA GLU A 1 1.17 16.90 -29.55
C GLU A 1 1.80 16.28 -28.30
N VAL A 2 1.18 16.53 -27.13
CA VAL A 2 1.59 15.87 -25.89
C VAL A 2 1.00 14.44 -25.96
N SER A 3 1.84 13.44 -26.16
CA SER A 3 1.43 12.04 -26.10
C SER A 3 0.82 11.78 -24.73
N LYS A 4 -0.47 11.44 -24.67
CA LYS A 4 -1.11 10.92 -23.47
C LYS A 4 -0.36 9.64 -23.08
N VAL A 5 0.49 9.71 -22.07
CA VAL A 5 1.02 8.51 -21.41
C VAL A 5 -0.19 7.83 -20.76
N THR A 6 -0.73 6.83 -21.44
CA THR A 6 -1.72 5.94 -20.85
C THR A 6 -1.01 5.18 -19.75
N LYS A 7 -1.28 5.55 -18.49
CA LYS A 7 -0.83 4.72 -17.34
C LYS A 7 -1.37 3.31 -17.57
N LYS A 8 -0.50 2.36 -17.91
CA LYS A 8 -0.90 0.97 -18.07
C LYS A 8 -1.29 0.48 -16.70
N LYS A 9 -2.57 0.15 -16.53
CA LYS A 9 -3.10 -0.37 -15.27
C LYS A 9 -2.44 -1.71 -14.98
N VAL A 10 -2.01 -1.94 -13.74
CA VAL A 10 -1.53 -3.26 -13.30
C VAL A 10 -2.72 -4.22 -13.35
N ASP A 11 -2.54 -5.37 -14.00
CA ASP A 11 -3.60 -6.37 -14.12
C ASP A 11 -3.92 -6.95 -12.74
N TYR A 12 -5.21 -7.16 -12.47
CA TYR A 12 -5.68 -7.77 -11.22
C TYR A 12 -5.29 -9.26 -11.19
N PHE A 13 -4.70 -9.66 -10.09
CA PHE A 13 -4.48 -11.06 -9.75
C PHE A 13 -4.40 -11.21 -8.23
N PHE A 14 -5.24 -12.07 -7.67
CA PHE A 14 -5.24 -12.39 -6.26
C PHE A 14 -5.26 -13.91 -6.10
N ASN A 15 -4.30 -14.46 -5.36
CA ASN A 15 -4.19 -15.90 -5.14
C ASN A 15 -3.49 -16.20 -3.82
N SER A 16 -3.97 -17.20 -3.08
CA SER A 16 -3.35 -17.69 -1.86
C SER A 16 -3.05 -19.19 -1.97
N VAL A 17 -1.83 -19.58 -1.61
CA VAL A 17 -1.38 -20.97 -1.63
C VAL A 17 -0.71 -21.32 -0.30
N GLN A 18 -1.09 -22.44 0.30
CA GLN A 18 -0.42 -22.99 1.48
C GLN A 18 0.40 -24.22 1.11
N THR A 19 1.68 -24.21 1.40
CA THR A 19 2.58 -25.33 1.09
C THR A 19 3.66 -25.47 2.19
N ASN A 20 3.78 -26.67 2.75
CA ASN A 20 4.85 -27.01 3.71
C ASN A 20 5.01 -26.04 4.89
N GLY A 21 3.91 -25.57 5.47
CA GLY A 21 3.94 -24.66 6.63
C GLY A 21 4.31 -23.22 6.27
N LYS A 22 4.14 -22.82 5.01
CA LYS A 22 4.21 -21.44 4.53
C LYS A 22 2.94 -21.07 3.81
N THR A 23 2.51 -19.81 3.94
CA THR A 23 1.40 -19.26 3.18
C THR A 23 1.93 -18.19 2.23
N GLU A 24 1.72 -18.38 0.94
CA GLU A 24 2.04 -17.40 -0.09
C GLU A 24 0.77 -16.71 -0.58
N LEU A 25 0.77 -15.39 -0.61
CA LEU A 25 -0.33 -14.56 -1.10
C LEU A 25 0.18 -13.65 -2.20
N THR A 26 -0.51 -13.60 -3.33
CA THR A 26 -0.22 -12.64 -4.40
C THR A 26 -1.31 -11.57 -4.44
N ILE A 27 -0.91 -10.30 -4.41
CA ILE A 27 -1.77 -9.13 -4.53
C ILE A 27 -1.27 -8.32 -5.73
N SER A 28 -2.00 -8.33 -6.82
CA SER A 28 -1.73 -7.50 -8.00
C SER A 28 -2.97 -6.71 -8.40
N GLY A 29 -2.79 -5.49 -8.88
CA GLY A 29 -3.87 -4.61 -9.33
C GLY A 29 -4.31 -3.60 -8.29
N ALA A 30 -5.56 -3.18 -8.32
CA ALA A 30 -6.09 -2.15 -7.45
C ALA A 30 -6.35 -2.68 -6.02
N ILE A 31 -6.23 -1.79 -5.04
CA ILE A 31 -6.66 -2.01 -3.65
C ILE A 31 -8.03 -1.37 -3.47
N GLY A 32 -8.99 -2.12 -2.95
CA GLY A 32 -10.36 -1.62 -2.74
C GLY A 32 -11.40 -2.72 -2.81
N GLU A 33 -12.66 -2.32 -2.79
CA GLU A 33 -13.77 -3.23 -3.04
C GLU A 33 -13.95 -3.48 -4.54
N SER A 34 -14.13 -4.74 -4.93
CA SER A 34 -14.46 -5.09 -6.30
C SER A 34 -15.86 -4.58 -6.69
N SER A 35 -16.01 -4.19 -7.95
CA SER A 35 -17.29 -3.74 -8.50
C SER A 35 -17.61 -4.49 -9.80
N TYR A 36 -18.81 -4.24 -10.36
CA TYR A 36 -19.19 -4.82 -11.66
C TYR A 36 -18.22 -4.44 -12.81
N PHE A 37 -17.52 -3.31 -12.66
CA PHE A 37 -16.67 -2.76 -13.74
C PHE A 37 -15.17 -2.98 -13.53
N TYR A 38 -14.73 -3.39 -12.34
CA TYR A 38 -13.31 -3.64 -12.06
C TYR A 38 -13.14 -4.57 -10.86
N GLU A 39 -12.04 -5.32 -10.87
CA GLU A 39 -11.60 -6.17 -9.78
C GLU A 39 -10.56 -5.43 -8.93
N ALA A 40 -10.62 -5.62 -7.62
CA ALA A 40 -9.70 -5.05 -6.66
C ALA A 40 -9.53 -6.01 -5.47
N THR A 41 -8.47 -5.85 -4.70
CA THR A 41 -8.23 -6.61 -3.47
C THR A 41 -8.69 -5.78 -2.27
N SER A 42 -9.65 -6.31 -1.51
CA SER A 42 -10.13 -5.69 -0.28
C SER A 42 -9.39 -6.24 0.96
N ALA A 43 -9.52 -5.53 2.08
CA ALA A 43 -9.05 -6.01 3.37
C ALA A 43 -9.72 -7.33 3.79
N LYS A 44 -10.99 -7.52 3.41
CA LYS A 44 -11.71 -8.76 3.63
C LYS A 44 -11.06 -9.93 2.89
N ASP A 45 -10.71 -9.76 1.61
CA ASP A 45 -10.06 -10.82 0.81
C ASP A 45 -8.73 -11.25 1.44
N VAL A 46 -7.91 -10.28 1.87
CA VAL A 46 -6.63 -10.57 2.54
C VAL A 46 -6.85 -11.30 3.87
N ARG A 47 -7.82 -10.87 4.67
CA ARG A 47 -8.17 -11.51 5.94
C ARG A 47 -8.61 -12.95 5.73
N GLU A 48 -9.53 -13.20 4.80
CA GLU A 48 -10.03 -14.54 4.48
C GLU A 48 -8.91 -15.47 3.95
N ALA A 49 -8.02 -14.93 3.12
CA ALA A 49 -6.87 -15.66 2.58
C ALA A 49 -5.85 -16.08 3.66
N LEU A 50 -5.72 -15.29 4.72
CA LEU A 50 -4.74 -15.52 5.80
C LEU A 50 -5.36 -16.04 7.11
N GLU A 51 -6.68 -16.17 7.20
CA GLU A 51 -7.39 -16.60 8.43
C GLU A 51 -6.83 -17.94 8.99
N ASN A 52 -6.49 -18.86 8.10
CA ASN A 52 -5.98 -20.18 8.44
C ASN A 52 -4.48 -20.32 8.06
N ALA A 53 -3.77 -19.22 7.92
CA ALA A 53 -2.35 -19.24 7.57
C ALA A 53 -1.53 -19.93 8.66
N THR A 54 -0.71 -20.89 8.26
CA THR A 54 0.22 -21.61 9.16
C THR A 54 1.65 -21.27 8.81
N GLY A 55 2.47 -21.00 9.84
CA GLY A 55 3.88 -20.62 9.65
C GLY A 55 4.05 -19.22 9.07
N ASP A 56 5.14 -18.99 8.36
CA ASP A 56 5.47 -17.69 7.78
C ASP A 56 4.53 -17.35 6.61
N VAL A 57 4.22 -16.05 6.47
CA VAL A 57 3.43 -15.49 5.38
C VAL A 57 4.35 -14.73 4.43
N HIS A 58 4.29 -15.03 3.14
CA HIS A 58 5.01 -14.31 2.09
C HIS A 58 4.00 -13.68 1.10
N ILE A 59 4.04 -12.36 0.98
CA ILE A 59 3.12 -11.61 0.12
C ILE A 59 3.88 -11.02 -1.07
N TYR A 60 3.55 -11.46 -2.27
CA TYR A 60 4.02 -10.84 -3.52
C TYR A 60 3.11 -9.67 -3.87
N LEU A 61 3.66 -8.46 -3.90
CA LEU A 61 2.90 -7.21 -4.07
C LEU A 61 3.29 -6.49 -5.36
N ASN A 62 2.28 -6.20 -6.20
CA ASN A 62 2.43 -5.36 -7.39
C ASN A 62 1.16 -4.53 -7.60
N SER A 63 1.12 -3.31 -7.06
CA SER A 63 -0.09 -2.51 -7.04
C SER A 63 0.20 -1.01 -7.14
N GLY A 64 -0.61 -0.34 -7.94
CA GLY A 64 -0.65 1.12 -8.03
C GLY A 64 -1.44 1.79 -6.89
N GLY A 65 -1.93 1.01 -5.91
CA GLY A 65 -2.74 1.51 -4.81
C GLY A 65 -4.25 1.50 -5.08
N GLY A 66 -4.96 2.38 -4.41
CA GLY A 66 -6.42 2.48 -4.47
C GLY A 66 -7.01 3.09 -3.21
N ASP A 67 -7.97 2.43 -2.58
CA ASP A 67 -8.65 2.90 -1.38
C ASP A 67 -7.71 2.90 -0.17
N VAL A 68 -7.53 4.09 0.42
CA VAL A 68 -6.63 4.31 1.55
C VAL A 68 -7.08 3.55 2.81
N PHE A 69 -8.38 3.45 3.06
CA PHE A 69 -8.90 2.78 4.26
C PHE A 69 -8.74 1.27 4.15
N GLN A 70 -8.92 0.70 2.95
CA GLN A 70 -8.60 -0.70 2.70
C GLN A 70 -7.09 -0.96 2.89
N GLY A 71 -6.23 -0.06 2.42
CA GLY A 71 -4.79 -0.14 2.63
C GLY A 71 -4.40 -0.11 4.11
N ILE A 72 -4.97 0.83 4.89
CA ILE A 72 -4.74 0.95 6.34
C ILE A 72 -5.28 -0.27 7.10
N GLU A 73 -6.44 -0.81 6.72
CA GLU A 73 -6.98 -2.01 7.36
C GLU A 73 -6.08 -3.22 7.12
N ILE A 74 -5.59 -3.41 5.89
CA ILE A 74 -4.64 -4.50 5.57
C ILE A 74 -3.34 -4.30 6.36
N TYR A 75 -2.77 -3.10 6.38
CA TYR A 75 -1.58 -2.76 7.17
C TYR A 75 -1.74 -3.19 8.64
N ASN A 76 -2.83 -2.75 9.28
CA ASN A 76 -3.08 -3.09 10.68
C ASN A 76 -3.30 -4.60 10.88
N TYR A 77 -3.95 -5.27 9.94
CA TYR A 77 -4.13 -6.72 10.00
C TYR A 77 -2.79 -7.45 9.94
N LEU A 78 -1.92 -7.11 8.99
CA LEU A 78 -0.60 -7.74 8.86
C LEU A 78 0.29 -7.50 10.09
N LYS A 79 0.25 -6.31 10.69
CA LYS A 79 0.98 -6.01 11.93
C LYS A 79 0.52 -6.82 13.15
N ASN A 80 -0.73 -7.26 13.17
CA ASN A 80 -1.34 -7.88 14.34
C ASN A 80 -1.49 -9.40 14.25
N ILE A 81 -1.28 -10.03 13.09
CA ILE A 81 -1.26 -11.49 13.00
C ILE A 81 0.00 -12.05 13.66
N SER A 82 -0.10 -13.27 14.17
CA SER A 82 1.02 -13.94 14.88
C SER A 82 2.10 -14.49 13.95
N ASN A 83 1.83 -14.52 12.64
CA ASN A 83 2.74 -15.00 11.62
C ASN A 83 3.86 -13.98 11.36
N ASN A 84 5.04 -14.45 11.01
CA ASN A 84 6.08 -13.58 10.47
C ASN A 84 5.74 -13.26 9.00
N VAL A 85 5.50 -11.98 8.70
CA VAL A 85 5.06 -11.51 7.39
C VAL A 85 6.22 -10.90 6.62
N THR A 86 6.51 -11.45 5.45
CA THR A 86 7.38 -10.84 4.45
C THR A 86 6.54 -10.31 3.29
N VAL A 87 6.71 -9.05 2.93
CA VAL A 87 6.18 -8.49 1.68
C VAL A 87 7.33 -8.35 0.69
N GLU A 88 7.14 -8.86 -0.51
CA GLU A 88 8.08 -8.75 -1.63
C GLU A 88 7.43 -7.94 -2.76
N VAL A 89 7.97 -6.77 -3.04
CA VAL A 89 7.53 -5.94 -4.17
C VAL A 89 8.10 -6.50 -5.46
N THR A 90 7.21 -6.95 -6.36
CA THR A 90 7.58 -7.57 -7.64
C THR A 90 7.48 -6.64 -8.84
N GLY A 91 6.87 -5.48 -8.66
CA GLY A 91 6.75 -4.43 -9.68
C GLY A 91 6.73 -3.06 -9.03
N THR A 92 5.62 -2.70 -8.43
CA THR A 92 5.48 -1.42 -7.73
C THR A 92 4.62 -1.56 -6.47
N ALA A 93 4.91 -0.75 -5.46
CA ALA A 93 4.07 -0.54 -4.28
C ALA A 93 3.77 0.95 -4.15
N CYS A 94 2.66 1.41 -4.73
CA CYS A 94 2.31 2.82 -4.75
C CYS A 94 1.09 3.12 -3.88
N SER A 95 1.07 4.31 -3.26
CA SER A 95 -0.13 4.82 -2.55
C SER A 95 -0.62 3.81 -1.50
N ALA A 96 -1.90 3.39 -1.51
CA ALA A 96 -2.44 2.39 -0.58
C ALA A 96 -1.61 1.08 -0.52
N ALA A 97 -0.94 0.68 -1.61
CA ALA A 97 -0.07 -0.49 -1.61
C ALA A 97 1.23 -0.26 -0.84
N SER A 98 1.77 0.95 -0.84
CA SER A 98 2.93 1.28 0.00
C SER A 98 2.59 1.23 1.49
N ILE A 99 1.36 1.62 1.86
CA ILE A 99 0.85 1.48 3.24
C ILE A 99 0.82 0.00 3.65
N ILE A 100 0.28 -0.87 2.79
CA ILE A 100 0.24 -2.33 3.03
C ILE A 100 1.65 -2.87 3.27
N ALA A 101 2.62 -2.45 2.46
CA ALA A 101 4.01 -2.87 2.58
C ALA A 101 4.64 -2.52 3.95
N MET A 102 4.26 -1.38 4.54
CA MET A 102 4.72 -1.00 5.89
C MET A 102 4.22 -1.94 7.00
N GLY A 103 3.17 -2.71 6.76
CA GLY A 103 2.64 -3.69 7.71
C GLY A 103 3.49 -4.96 7.85
N ALA A 104 4.48 -5.16 6.99
CA ALA A 104 5.36 -6.33 7.01
C ALA A 104 6.41 -6.28 8.11
N ASN A 105 6.77 -7.47 8.65
CA ASN A 105 7.97 -7.62 9.48
C ASN A 105 9.23 -7.40 8.63
N LYS A 106 9.20 -7.86 7.37
CA LYS A 106 10.27 -7.67 6.39
C LYS A 106 9.70 -7.21 5.05
N LEU A 107 10.27 -6.14 4.48
CA LEU A 107 9.93 -5.65 3.15
C LEU A 107 11.10 -5.84 2.20
N ILE A 108 10.90 -6.64 1.17
CA ILE A 108 11.88 -6.88 0.12
C ILE A 108 11.45 -6.11 -1.14
N MET A 109 12.36 -5.37 -1.72
CA MET A 109 12.16 -4.73 -3.03
C MET A 109 13.13 -5.32 -4.06
N ASN A 110 12.59 -5.92 -5.11
CA ASN A 110 13.39 -6.50 -6.19
C ASN A 110 14.02 -5.40 -7.06
N THR A 111 15.10 -5.70 -7.72
CA THR A 111 15.75 -4.78 -8.68
C THR A 111 14.74 -4.31 -9.73
N GLY A 112 14.67 -2.99 -9.94
CA GLY A 112 13.76 -2.37 -10.90
C GLY A 112 12.34 -2.14 -10.39
N THR A 113 12.06 -2.43 -9.11
CA THR A 113 10.78 -2.09 -8.47
C THR A 113 10.81 -0.67 -7.91
N SER A 114 9.63 -0.14 -7.60
CA SER A 114 9.46 1.19 -7.04
C SER A 114 8.49 1.20 -5.85
N LEU A 115 8.75 2.11 -4.92
CA LEU A 115 7.84 2.50 -3.85
C LEU A 115 7.40 3.93 -4.11
N MET A 116 6.11 4.27 -3.94
CA MET A 116 5.63 5.64 -4.08
C MET A 116 4.69 6.01 -2.95
N ILE A 117 4.96 7.17 -2.37
CA ILE A 117 4.13 7.77 -1.32
C ILE A 117 3.66 9.15 -1.74
N HIS A 118 2.42 9.48 -1.43
CA HIS A 118 1.81 10.77 -1.74
C HIS A 118 0.65 11.09 -0.79
N GLU A 119 0.18 12.33 -0.82
CA GLU A 119 -1.02 12.76 -0.09
C GLU A 119 -2.27 12.00 -0.56
N ALA A 120 -3.21 11.83 0.35
CA ALA A 120 -4.52 11.27 0.03
C ALA A 120 -5.25 12.20 -0.95
N SER A 121 -5.94 11.62 -1.91
CA SER A 121 -6.68 12.38 -2.90
C SER A 121 -8.12 11.89 -3.06
N THR A 122 -9.03 12.82 -3.34
CA THR A 122 -10.43 12.51 -3.61
C THR A 122 -11.05 13.51 -4.56
N ILE A 123 -12.23 13.18 -5.08
CA ILE A 123 -13.08 14.14 -5.81
C ILE A 123 -14.06 14.72 -4.81
N ALA A 124 -14.04 16.05 -4.63
CA ALA A 124 -14.97 16.76 -3.76
C ALA A 124 -16.02 17.48 -4.60
N TRP A 125 -17.28 17.36 -4.21
CA TRP A 125 -18.41 18.05 -4.81
C TRP A 125 -19.33 18.56 -3.71
N GLY A 126 -19.83 19.78 -3.84
CA GLY A 126 -20.79 20.35 -2.91
C GLY A 126 -20.58 21.84 -2.67
N ASN A 127 -21.24 22.36 -1.65
CA ASN A 127 -21.08 23.76 -1.23
C ASN A 127 -19.75 23.97 -0.49
N LYS A 128 -19.42 25.23 -0.21
CA LYS A 128 -18.18 25.62 0.47
C LYS A 128 -17.91 24.83 1.76
N ASN A 129 -18.94 24.58 2.57
CA ASN A 129 -18.78 23.91 3.85
C ASN A 129 -18.54 22.40 3.68
N GLU A 130 -19.14 21.77 2.69
CA GLU A 130 -18.92 20.36 2.34
C GLU A 130 -17.49 20.14 1.82
N ILE A 131 -17.01 21.03 0.94
CA ILE A 131 -15.64 20.99 0.42
C ILE A 131 -14.62 21.17 1.57
N LYS A 132 -14.87 22.10 2.51
CA LYS A 132 -14.02 22.27 3.70
C LYS A 132 -13.97 21.04 4.61
N LYS A 133 -15.08 20.33 4.77
CA LYS A 133 -15.11 19.08 5.53
C LYS A 133 -14.28 18.00 4.84
N THR A 134 -14.38 17.90 3.52
CA THR A 134 -13.57 16.96 2.74
C THR A 134 -12.08 17.28 2.86
N LEU A 135 -11.70 18.56 2.78
CA LEU A 135 -10.31 18.98 3.00
C LEU A 135 -9.80 18.57 4.38
N GLY A 136 -10.55 18.86 5.46
CA GLY A 136 -10.15 18.45 6.80
C GLY A 136 -10.06 16.92 7.00
N ALA A 137 -10.85 16.14 6.23
CA ALA A 137 -10.72 14.69 6.24
C ALA A 137 -9.41 14.24 5.57
N LEU A 138 -9.03 14.85 4.44
CA LEU A 138 -7.75 14.58 3.77
C LEU A 138 -6.56 14.92 4.68
N GLU A 139 -6.56 16.10 5.32
CA GLU A 139 -5.52 16.50 6.28
C GLU A 139 -5.38 15.49 7.43
N THR A 140 -6.50 14.92 7.89
CA THR A 140 -6.48 13.86 8.92
C THR A 140 -5.84 12.59 8.37
N ILE A 141 -6.22 12.16 7.16
CA ILE A 141 -5.65 10.96 6.53
C ILE A 141 -4.14 11.15 6.33
N ASP A 142 -3.69 12.29 5.82
CA ASP A 142 -2.27 12.57 5.59
C ASP A 142 -1.48 12.48 6.90
N THR A 143 -2.03 12.97 8.02
CA THR A 143 -1.41 12.79 9.35
C THR A 143 -1.24 11.31 9.71
N LEU A 144 -2.24 10.46 9.43
CA LEU A 144 -2.14 9.01 9.66
C LEU A 144 -1.08 8.35 8.78
N LEU A 145 -0.95 8.79 7.52
CA LEU A 145 0.08 8.30 6.61
C LEU A 145 1.49 8.66 7.11
N VAL A 146 1.67 9.90 7.56
CA VAL A 146 2.94 10.35 8.18
C VAL A 146 3.31 9.47 9.37
N ASP A 147 2.36 9.14 10.23
CA ASP A 147 2.60 8.27 11.39
C ASP A 147 3.05 6.86 10.96
N ILE A 148 2.38 6.26 9.97
CA ILE A 148 2.70 4.92 9.46
C ILE A 148 4.11 4.86 8.88
N TYR A 149 4.47 5.81 8.02
CA TYR A 149 5.79 5.80 7.37
C TYR A 149 6.92 6.16 8.34
N SER A 150 6.70 7.12 9.26
CA SER A 150 7.68 7.48 10.28
C SER A 150 7.95 6.32 11.26
N GLU A 151 6.92 5.57 11.64
CA GLU A 151 7.08 4.39 12.49
C GLU A 151 7.94 3.31 11.84
N LYS A 152 7.79 3.09 10.52
CA LYS A 152 8.56 2.07 9.79
C LYS A 152 10.01 2.48 9.58
N THR A 153 10.28 3.74 9.23
CA THR A 153 11.58 4.22 8.76
C THR A 153 12.44 4.86 9.84
N ASN A 154 11.86 5.34 10.93
CA ASN A 154 12.45 6.25 11.91
C ASN A 154 12.90 7.61 11.31
N ILE A 155 12.39 8.00 10.15
CA ILE A 155 12.56 9.34 9.58
C ILE A 155 11.66 10.32 10.33
N ASP A 156 12.12 11.54 10.51
CA ASP A 156 11.33 12.59 11.15
C ASP A 156 10.04 12.87 10.37
N LYS A 157 8.94 13.09 11.10
CA LYS A 157 7.60 13.30 10.50
C LYS A 157 7.59 14.44 9.49
N SER A 158 8.31 15.53 9.74
CA SER A 158 8.41 16.67 8.82
C SER A 158 9.06 16.31 7.49
N GLU A 159 9.99 15.36 7.48
CA GLU A 159 10.60 14.87 6.25
C GLU A 159 9.67 13.92 5.50
N ILE A 160 8.95 13.06 6.20
CA ILE A 160 7.89 12.23 5.61
C ILE A 160 6.78 13.10 5.02
N GLU A 161 6.32 14.17 5.72
CA GLU A 161 5.38 15.16 5.19
C GLU A 161 5.86 15.75 3.87
N ASN A 162 7.14 16.09 3.78
CA ASN A 162 7.73 16.62 2.55
C ASN A 162 7.74 15.57 1.43
N TYR A 163 8.07 14.31 1.70
CA TYR A 163 8.00 13.22 0.69
C TYR A 163 6.58 12.99 0.19
N ILE A 164 5.59 12.95 1.10
CA ILE A 164 4.17 12.78 0.76
C ILE A 164 3.68 13.94 -0.11
N SER A 165 3.94 15.19 0.30
CA SER A 165 3.48 16.40 -0.43
C SER A 165 4.08 16.52 -1.83
N ASN A 166 5.25 15.93 -2.06
CA ASN A 166 5.93 15.97 -3.36
C ASN A 166 5.67 14.73 -4.24
N GLU A 167 4.77 13.81 -3.85
CA GLU A 167 4.56 12.54 -4.55
C GLU A 167 5.91 11.87 -4.87
N THR A 168 6.58 11.35 -3.84
CA THR A 168 7.95 10.86 -3.96
C THR A 168 7.99 9.39 -4.36
N TRP A 169 8.81 9.11 -5.38
CA TRP A 169 9.10 7.78 -5.89
C TRP A 169 10.49 7.35 -5.43
N PHE A 170 10.58 6.16 -4.88
CA PHE A 170 11.84 5.56 -4.42
C PHE A 170 12.16 4.33 -5.25
N THR A 171 13.40 4.21 -5.67
CA THR A 171 13.99 2.95 -6.14
C THR A 171 14.14 1.96 -4.99
N ALA A 172 14.44 0.69 -5.29
CA ALA A 172 14.70 -0.31 -4.26
C ALA A 172 15.86 0.11 -3.33
N ASP A 173 16.95 0.61 -3.91
CA ASP A 173 18.14 1.03 -3.16
C ASP A 173 17.83 2.22 -2.23
N GLU A 174 17.13 3.24 -2.72
CA GLU A 174 16.71 4.40 -1.91
C GLU A 174 15.74 3.98 -0.79
N ALA A 175 14.83 3.06 -1.07
CA ALA A 175 13.89 2.56 -0.06
C ALA A 175 14.62 1.81 1.08
N VAL A 176 15.67 1.05 0.77
CA VAL A 176 16.52 0.39 1.77
C VAL A 176 17.35 1.42 2.53
N GLU A 177 18.00 2.37 1.84
CA GLU A 177 18.82 3.42 2.48
C GLU A 177 18.01 4.25 3.49
N LEU A 178 16.76 4.55 3.15
CA LEU A 178 15.84 5.33 3.99
C LEU A 178 15.08 4.49 5.03
N GLY A 179 15.24 3.17 5.05
CA GLY A 179 14.64 2.27 6.03
C GLY A 179 13.17 1.91 5.75
N PHE A 180 12.64 2.20 4.56
CA PHE A 180 11.35 1.67 4.13
C PHE A 180 11.41 0.16 3.88
N ALA A 181 12.50 -0.32 3.28
CA ALA A 181 12.74 -1.73 2.93
C ALA A 181 13.99 -2.29 3.62
N ASP A 182 14.16 -3.64 3.54
CA ASP A 182 15.23 -4.42 4.18
C ASP A 182 16.25 -4.94 3.15
#